data_8fa28627857663d1cfbc93a578891cf9
#
_entry.id   8fa28627857663d1cfbc93a578891cf9
#
_cell.length_a   1.000
_cell.length_b   1.000
_cell.length_c   1.000
_cell.angle_alpha   90.00
_cell.angle_beta   90.00
_cell.angle_gamma   90.00
#
_symmetry.space_group_name_H-M   'P 1'
#
loop_
_entity.id
_entity.type
_entity.pdbx_description
1 polymer ?
#
loop_
_entity_poly.entity_id
_entity_poly.type
_entity_poly.pdbx_seq_one_letter_code
_entity_poly.pdbx_strand_id
1 'polypeptide(L)'
;MIRWTREAARIAAVAVLSIGMVTALTTPTALDAQTLDALSPQVREFVSFENDQVLIRNVTLIDGTGAPAQRGASVLIDGDRISAVAPAGTELPVSPGTRIFDGSGQTLIPGLVMLHEHMFYPSGQARYNTNEQSFPPLYLAGGVTTMRTGGSVDPYSDLSTRRLIEAGRIPGPHMDVTGPYLEGPGGFIRSFPQLATPEQAVAHVNFWMDQGATSFKAYNLITRETLGAGIEAAHARGAKVTGHLCSITYQEAADLGIDNLEHGFFAATDWVQDKEPDQCPRGQDLRYLDLDLDAPEFTDVVDHLIESGVALTSTLTVVERRASGRPAPPYGAQQAMLPELHESVMARVERNAQREDNPATALLHRYMEMEKAFYDRGGFLVVGTDPTGGGDVVPGYANQRAIQLLIEMGLTVEEAVEVSTKNGAIYLGQDDEIGTIEAGKRADLVLINGDVTTDIEQFRRMRIAF
;
A
#
# COMPACT_ATOMS: atom_id res chain seq x y z
N MET A 1 30.15 27.14 78.58
CA MET A 1 29.52 26.88 79.89
C MET A 1 28.05 26.53 79.62
N ILE A 2 27.68 25.24 79.81
CA ILE A 2 26.49 24.73 80.51
C ILE A 2 25.14 25.17 79.90
N ARG A 3 24.14 24.36 79.66
CA ARG A 3 23.70 22.98 80.00
C ARG A 3 22.50 22.59 79.13
N TRP A 4 22.35 21.31 78.89
CA TRP A 4 21.23 20.53 78.40
C TRP A 4 19.88 20.79 79.10
N THR A 5 18.77 20.68 78.37
CA THR A 5 17.64 19.83 78.79
C THR A 5 16.85 19.30 77.60
N ARG A 6 16.52 18.00 77.67
CA ARG A 6 15.65 17.20 76.85
C ARG A 6 14.19 17.55 77.13
N GLU A 7 13.32 17.45 76.11
CA GLU A 7 12.06 16.71 76.25
C GLU A 7 11.35 16.61 74.85
N ALA A 8 11.15 15.44 74.49
CA ALA A 8 9.94 14.67 74.24
C ALA A 8 9.31 14.83 72.84
N ALA A 9 9.38 13.70 72.18
CA ALA A 9 8.76 13.31 70.92
C ALA A 9 7.25 13.54 70.90
N ARG A 10 6.76 14.04 69.74
CA ARG A 10 5.46 13.66 69.19
C ARG A 10 5.58 13.33 67.75
N ILE A 11 5.45 12.05 67.45
CA ILE A 11 5.32 11.46 66.13
C ILE A 11 3.95 11.85 65.60
N ALA A 12 3.90 12.69 64.56
CA ALA A 12 2.72 12.84 63.74
C ALA A 12 2.93 12.01 62.46
N ALA A 13 2.27 10.86 62.38
CA ALA A 13 2.21 10.05 61.18
C ALA A 13 1.37 10.80 60.14
N VAL A 14 2.01 11.30 59.09
CA VAL A 14 1.34 11.76 57.87
C VAL A 14 1.14 10.54 57.00
N ALA A 15 -0.09 10.04 56.92
CA ALA A 15 -0.52 9.04 55.98
C ALA A 15 -0.55 9.69 54.59
N VAL A 16 0.45 9.40 53.76
CA VAL A 16 0.42 9.72 52.32
C VAL A 16 -0.51 8.69 51.66
N LEU A 17 -1.74 9.11 51.37
CA LEU A 17 -2.60 8.38 50.45
C LEU A 17 -2.01 8.56 49.05
N SER A 18 -1.25 7.57 48.58
CA SER A 18 -0.94 7.40 47.17
C SER A 18 -2.21 6.95 46.44
N ILE A 19 -2.91 7.92 45.84
CA ILE A 19 -3.93 7.65 44.84
C ILE A 19 -3.15 7.10 43.60
N GLY A 20 -3.10 5.78 43.50
CA GLY A 20 -2.66 5.11 42.29
C GLY A 20 -3.64 5.45 41.16
N MET A 21 -3.24 6.37 40.29
CA MET A 21 -3.90 6.57 39.03
C MET A 21 -3.61 5.32 38.17
N VAL A 22 -4.53 4.35 38.23
CA VAL A 22 -4.58 3.29 37.24
C VAL A 22 -4.97 3.96 35.95
N THR A 23 -3.99 4.34 35.13
CA THR A 23 -4.21 4.58 33.71
C THR A 23 -4.65 3.25 33.12
N ALA A 24 -5.96 3.09 32.97
CA ALA A 24 -6.48 2.05 32.10
C ALA A 24 -5.86 2.32 30.71
N LEU A 25 -4.89 1.48 30.32
CA LEU A 25 -4.55 1.30 28.93
C LEU A 25 -5.85 0.83 28.26
N THR A 26 -6.55 1.77 27.63
CA THR A 26 -7.61 1.40 26.69
C THR A 26 -6.91 0.67 25.57
N THR A 27 -6.97 -0.66 25.61
CA THR A 27 -6.79 -1.46 24.39
C THR A 27 -7.65 -0.80 23.32
N PRO A 28 -7.11 -0.59 22.09
CA PRO A 28 -7.96 -0.15 21.01
C PRO A 28 -9.11 -1.14 20.93
N THR A 29 -10.33 -0.63 21.16
CA THR A 29 -11.54 -1.41 20.92
C THR A 29 -11.46 -1.87 19.49
N ALA A 30 -11.51 -3.19 19.29
CA ALA A 30 -11.80 -3.76 17.98
C ALA A 30 -12.93 -2.93 17.38
N LEU A 31 -12.76 -2.43 16.15
CA LEU A 31 -13.83 -1.78 15.42
C LEU A 31 -15.00 -2.77 15.45
N ASP A 32 -16.03 -2.44 16.19
CA ASP A 32 -17.24 -3.26 16.20
C ASP A 32 -17.72 -3.39 14.76
N ALA A 33 -18.00 -4.62 14.33
CA ALA A 33 -18.57 -4.89 13.00
C ALA A 33 -19.73 -3.91 12.78
N GLN A 34 -19.65 -3.10 11.73
CA GLN A 34 -20.68 -2.10 11.47
C GLN A 34 -21.98 -2.83 11.20
N THR A 35 -22.98 -2.65 12.06
CA THR A 35 -24.30 -3.22 11.79
C THR A 35 -24.87 -2.56 10.53
N LEU A 36 -25.58 -3.32 9.71
CA LEU A 36 -26.22 -2.82 8.49
C LEU A 36 -27.04 -1.53 8.74
N ASP A 37 -27.65 -1.43 9.91
CA ASP A 37 -28.42 -0.24 10.32
C ASP A 37 -27.56 1.02 10.49
N ALA A 38 -26.27 0.87 10.77
CA ALA A 38 -25.32 1.99 10.89
C ALA A 38 -24.85 2.51 9.52
N LEU A 39 -24.93 1.69 8.46
CA LEU A 39 -24.49 2.06 7.12
C LEU A 39 -25.41 3.13 6.48
N SER A 40 -24.81 4.06 5.74
CA SER A 40 -25.57 5.02 4.93
C SER A 40 -26.35 4.31 3.82
N PRO A 41 -27.44 4.92 3.29
CA PRO A 41 -28.13 4.37 2.11
C PRO A 41 -27.18 4.12 0.93
N GLN A 42 -26.21 5.02 0.72
CA GLN A 42 -25.23 4.91 -0.35
C GLN A 42 -24.34 3.66 -0.20
N VAL A 43 -23.90 3.32 1.01
CA VAL A 43 -23.10 2.11 1.25
C VAL A 43 -23.97 0.86 1.11
N ARG A 44 -25.22 0.89 1.62
CA ARG A 44 -26.15 -0.25 1.53
C ARG A 44 -26.44 -0.70 0.08
N GLU A 45 -26.36 0.20 -0.91
CA GLU A 45 -26.52 -0.17 -2.32
C GLU A 45 -25.46 -1.17 -2.81
N PHE A 46 -24.29 -1.23 -2.15
CA PHE A 46 -23.20 -2.16 -2.47
C PHE A 46 -23.26 -3.45 -1.66
N VAL A 47 -24.13 -3.54 -0.66
CA VAL A 47 -24.31 -4.77 0.13
C VAL A 47 -25.14 -5.76 -0.66
N SER A 48 -24.52 -6.87 -1.05
CA SER A 48 -25.18 -7.90 -1.89
C SER A 48 -26.01 -8.91 -1.09
N PHE A 49 -25.73 -9.07 0.21
CA PHE A 49 -26.43 -10.00 1.11
C PHE A 49 -26.16 -9.63 2.57
N GLU A 50 -27.08 -10.01 3.44
CA GLU A 50 -27.14 -9.63 4.85
C GLU A 50 -27.19 -10.87 5.77
N ASN A 51 -26.45 -11.91 5.42
CA ASN A 51 -26.45 -13.16 6.19
C ASN A 51 -25.30 -13.13 7.21
N ASP A 52 -25.58 -13.44 8.46
CA ASP A 52 -24.57 -13.55 9.52
C ASP A 52 -23.51 -14.59 9.19
N GLN A 53 -23.88 -15.64 8.44
CA GLN A 53 -22.97 -16.70 8.06
C GLN A 53 -22.98 -16.94 6.55
N VAL A 54 -21.80 -17.04 5.95
CA VAL A 54 -21.59 -17.28 4.51
C VAL A 54 -20.62 -18.43 4.31
N LEU A 55 -21.02 -19.41 3.50
CA LEU A 55 -20.15 -20.50 3.05
C LEU A 55 -19.82 -20.33 1.57
N ILE A 56 -18.56 -20.13 1.24
CA ILE A 56 -18.03 -20.18 -0.12
C ILE A 56 -17.40 -21.56 -0.30
N ARG A 57 -17.88 -22.36 -1.26
CA ARG A 57 -17.39 -23.73 -1.47
C ARG A 57 -16.95 -23.97 -2.91
N ASN A 58 -16.15 -25.02 -3.10
CA ASN A 58 -15.68 -25.49 -4.40
C ASN A 58 -14.80 -24.50 -5.17
N VAL A 59 -14.12 -23.58 -4.47
CA VAL A 59 -13.24 -22.59 -5.10
C VAL A 59 -11.83 -23.13 -5.36
N THR A 60 -11.13 -22.54 -6.31
CA THR A 60 -9.66 -22.53 -6.32
C THR A 60 -9.22 -21.49 -5.28
N LEU A 61 -8.65 -21.93 -4.16
CA LEU A 61 -8.20 -21.06 -3.08
C LEU A 61 -6.71 -20.76 -3.25
N ILE A 62 -6.37 -19.48 -3.30
CA ILE A 62 -5.00 -18.96 -3.13
C ILE A 62 -5.01 -18.17 -1.83
N ASP A 63 -4.46 -18.74 -0.78
CA ASP A 63 -4.65 -18.25 0.58
C ASP A 63 -3.80 -17.01 0.97
N GLY A 64 -2.94 -16.53 0.06
CA GLY A 64 -2.08 -15.39 0.30
C GLY A 64 -0.74 -15.72 0.97
N THR A 65 -0.47 -17.00 1.26
CA THR A 65 0.78 -17.42 1.93
C THR A 65 1.95 -17.68 0.96
N GLY A 66 1.72 -17.64 -0.36
CA GLY A 66 2.65 -18.11 -1.38
C GLY A 66 2.61 -19.63 -1.59
N ALA A 67 1.81 -20.36 -0.80
CA ALA A 67 1.63 -21.79 -0.97
C ALA A 67 0.81 -22.13 -2.24
N PRO A 68 0.98 -23.32 -2.83
CA PRO A 68 0.26 -23.73 -4.03
C PRO A 68 -1.26 -23.65 -3.87
N ALA A 69 -1.95 -23.22 -4.91
CA ALA A 69 -3.41 -23.11 -4.95
C ALA A 69 -4.14 -24.42 -4.60
N GLN A 70 -5.17 -24.35 -3.77
CA GLN A 70 -5.98 -25.48 -3.32
C GLN A 70 -7.28 -25.52 -4.11
N ARG A 71 -7.50 -26.58 -4.91
CA ARG A 71 -8.74 -26.75 -5.70
C ARG A 71 -9.86 -27.38 -4.88
N GLY A 72 -11.07 -26.85 -5.04
CA GLY A 72 -12.27 -27.38 -4.38
C GLY A 72 -12.36 -27.06 -2.89
N ALA A 73 -11.58 -26.08 -2.43
CA ALA A 73 -11.59 -25.63 -1.04
C ALA A 73 -12.91 -24.94 -0.66
N SER A 74 -13.16 -24.83 0.63
CA SER A 74 -14.32 -24.14 1.21
C SER A 74 -13.89 -23.20 2.33
N VAL A 75 -14.51 -22.02 2.39
CA VAL A 75 -14.28 -21.01 3.41
C VAL A 75 -15.61 -20.64 4.05
N LEU A 76 -15.68 -20.73 5.38
CA LEU A 76 -16.84 -20.35 6.17
C LEU A 76 -16.55 -19.01 6.86
N ILE A 77 -17.41 -18.04 6.64
CA ILE A 77 -17.39 -16.71 7.25
C ILE A 77 -18.52 -16.66 8.28
N ASP A 78 -18.25 -16.09 9.45
CA ASP A 78 -19.23 -15.86 10.52
C ASP A 78 -19.08 -14.42 11.02
N GLY A 79 -20.07 -13.60 10.80
CA GLY A 79 -19.96 -12.15 10.95
C GLY A 79 -18.92 -11.56 10.00
N ASP A 80 -17.93 -10.88 10.56
CA ASP A 80 -16.81 -10.26 9.84
C ASP A 80 -15.53 -11.13 9.79
N ARG A 81 -15.61 -12.39 10.31
CA ARG A 81 -14.43 -13.27 10.49
C ARG A 81 -14.51 -14.54 9.66
N ILE A 82 -13.36 -15.00 9.21
CA ILE A 82 -13.19 -16.34 8.68
C ILE A 82 -13.26 -17.32 9.86
N SER A 83 -14.30 -18.13 9.92
CA SER A 83 -14.46 -19.10 11.01
C SER A 83 -13.81 -20.45 10.73
N ALA A 84 -13.73 -20.85 9.44
CA ALA A 84 -13.05 -22.08 9.05
C ALA A 84 -12.62 -22.06 7.58
N VAL A 85 -11.53 -22.77 7.29
CA VAL A 85 -11.05 -23.09 5.94
C VAL A 85 -10.91 -24.61 5.84
N ALA A 86 -11.42 -25.20 4.77
CA ALA A 86 -11.41 -26.65 4.59
C ALA A 86 -10.97 -27.06 3.18
N PRO A 87 -10.17 -28.13 3.04
CA PRO A 87 -9.79 -28.67 1.74
C PRO A 87 -10.99 -29.36 1.06
N ALA A 88 -10.80 -29.67 -0.22
CA ALA A 88 -11.81 -30.41 -1.02
C ALA A 88 -12.33 -31.64 -0.32
N GLY A 89 -13.66 -31.85 -0.37
CA GLY A 89 -14.33 -33.02 0.18
C GLY A 89 -14.57 -33.00 1.70
N THR A 90 -14.15 -31.93 2.40
CA THR A 90 -14.45 -31.71 3.81
C THR A 90 -15.69 -30.84 3.94
N GLU A 91 -16.74 -31.37 4.58
CA GLU A 91 -17.95 -30.62 4.89
C GLU A 91 -17.72 -29.71 6.12
N LEU A 92 -18.06 -28.43 5.99
CA LEU A 92 -18.10 -27.52 7.12
C LEU A 92 -19.52 -27.45 7.69
N PRO A 93 -19.67 -27.51 9.03
CA PRO A 93 -20.99 -27.37 9.65
C PRO A 93 -21.51 -25.94 9.46
N VAL A 94 -22.73 -25.79 9.01
CA VAL A 94 -23.39 -24.49 8.78
C VAL A 94 -24.65 -24.36 9.61
N SER A 95 -25.00 -23.16 10.00
CA SER A 95 -26.21 -22.79 10.74
C SER A 95 -27.41 -22.71 9.79
N PRO A 96 -28.65 -22.90 10.29
CA PRO A 96 -29.84 -22.56 9.52
C PRO A 96 -29.80 -21.08 9.05
N GLY A 97 -30.01 -20.87 7.75
CA GLY A 97 -29.96 -19.49 7.17
C GLY A 97 -28.61 -19.11 6.57
N THR A 98 -27.57 -19.95 6.68
CA THR A 98 -26.28 -19.71 6.02
C THR A 98 -26.44 -19.46 4.52
N ARG A 99 -25.86 -18.40 4.02
CA ARG A 99 -25.76 -18.14 2.59
C ARG A 99 -24.66 -19.01 1.97
N ILE A 100 -25.02 -19.83 0.98
CA ILE A 100 -24.07 -20.71 0.31
C ILE A 100 -23.78 -20.18 -1.10
N PHE A 101 -22.50 -19.98 -1.40
CA PHE A 101 -21.98 -19.70 -2.72
C PHE A 101 -21.25 -20.94 -3.25
N ASP A 102 -21.67 -21.40 -4.42
CA ASP A 102 -20.91 -22.41 -5.17
C ASP A 102 -19.94 -21.67 -6.08
N GLY A 103 -18.66 -21.71 -5.73
CA GLY A 103 -17.57 -21.07 -6.45
C GLY A 103 -16.86 -21.98 -7.44
N SER A 104 -17.54 -23.03 -7.93
CA SER A 104 -16.98 -23.91 -8.95
C SER A 104 -16.49 -23.13 -10.18
N GLY A 105 -15.21 -23.30 -10.52
CA GLY A 105 -14.55 -22.56 -11.62
C GLY A 105 -14.18 -21.12 -11.27
N GLN A 106 -14.28 -20.71 -10.01
CA GLN A 106 -13.87 -19.39 -9.51
C GLN A 106 -12.67 -19.50 -8.60
N THR A 107 -11.92 -18.39 -8.47
CA THR A 107 -10.77 -18.26 -7.57
C THR A 107 -11.14 -17.37 -6.40
N LEU A 108 -10.74 -17.76 -5.19
CA LEU A 108 -10.85 -16.96 -3.98
C LEU A 108 -9.45 -16.58 -3.51
N ILE A 109 -9.23 -15.30 -3.28
CA ILE A 109 -7.97 -14.72 -2.76
C ILE A 109 -8.27 -13.81 -1.56
N PRO A 110 -7.28 -13.48 -0.71
CA PRO A 110 -7.43 -12.39 0.26
C PRO A 110 -7.73 -11.06 -0.45
N GLY A 111 -8.35 -10.14 0.24
CA GLY A 111 -8.46 -8.76 -0.20
C GLY A 111 -7.08 -8.14 -0.43
N LEU A 112 -6.96 -7.34 -1.47
CA LEU A 112 -5.69 -6.71 -1.83
C LEU A 112 -5.30 -5.65 -0.81
N VAL A 113 -4.01 -5.64 -0.44
CA VAL A 113 -3.40 -4.65 0.46
C VAL A 113 -2.36 -3.87 -0.34
N MET A 114 -2.76 -2.69 -0.83
CA MET A 114 -1.97 -1.90 -1.79
C MET A 114 -1.30 -0.71 -1.12
N LEU A 115 0.02 -0.59 -1.23
CA LEU A 115 0.81 0.33 -0.41
C LEU A 115 1.21 1.64 -1.07
N HIS A 116 0.85 1.85 -2.34
CA HIS A 116 1.14 3.09 -3.06
C HIS A 116 -0.05 3.52 -3.92
N GLU A 117 -1.06 4.05 -3.23
CA GLU A 117 -2.25 4.56 -3.88
C GLU A 117 -2.39 6.06 -3.66
N HIS A 118 -3.30 6.72 -4.37
CA HIS A 118 -3.58 8.13 -4.18
C HIS A 118 -5.08 8.40 -4.24
N MET A 119 -5.50 9.44 -3.51
CA MET A 119 -6.86 9.98 -3.59
C MET A 119 -6.94 11.17 -4.55
N PHE A 120 -5.81 11.61 -5.11
CA PHE A 120 -5.73 12.65 -6.13
C PHE A 120 -5.41 12.06 -7.50
N TYR A 121 -5.82 12.76 -8.56
CA TYR A 121 -5.66 12.28 -9.94
C TYR A 121 -5.47 13.46 -10.91
N PRO A 122 -4.69 13.30 -11.98
CA PRO A 122 -4.49 14.34 -12.96
C PRO A 122 -5.82 14.67 -13.68
N SER A 123 -6.12 15.95 -13.72
CA SER A 123 -7.30 16.51 -14.43
C SER A 123 -6.93 17.33 -15.67
N GLY A 124 -5.72 17.12 -16.20
CA GLY A 124 -5.16 17.89 -17.30
C GLY A 124 -4.44 19.15 -16.85
N GLN A 125 -3.61 19.73 -17.73
CA GLN A 125 -2.86 20.97 -17.50
C GLN A 125 -2.00 20.98 -16.21
N ALA A 126 -1.41 19.85 -15.84
CA ALA A 126 -0.63 19.64 -14.61
C ALA A 126 -1.41 19.97 -13.32
N ARG A 127 -2.72 19.80 -13.31
CA ARG A 127 -3.56 19.95 -12.13
C ARG A 127 -3.93 18.58 -11.58
N TYR A 128 -4.04 18.52 -10.27
CA TYR A 128 -4.52 17.35 -9.53
C TYR A 128 -5.80 17.71 -8.78
N ASN A 129 -6.82 16.88 -8.90
CA ASN A 129 -8.05 17.00 -8.12
C ASN A 129 -8.15 15.80 -7.16
N THR A 130 -8.66 16.02 -5.97
CA THR A 130 -9.06 14.96 -5.04
C THR A 130 -10.34 14.28 -5.53
N ASN A 131 -10.44 12.97 -5.30
CA ASN A 131 -11.53 12.13 -5.80
C ASN A 131 -12.14 11.27 -4.68
N GLU A 132 -12.44 11.90 -3.56
CA GLU A 132 -12.93 11.28 -2.34
C GLU A 132 -14.26 10.53 -2.50
N GLN A 133 -15.02 10.81 -3.54
CA GLN A 133 -16.32 10.15 -3.81
C GLN A 133 -16.20 8.99 -4.80
N SER A 134 -15.29 9.08 -5.77
CA SER A 134 -15.21 8.11 -6.87
C SER A 134 -14.11 7.07 -6.67
N PHE A 135 -12.98 7.42 -6.05
CA PHE A 135 -11.85 6.52 -5.93
C PHE A 135 -12.05 5.41 -4.89
N PRO A 136 -12.59 5.67 -3.68
CA PRO A 136 -12.79 4.59 -2.72
C PRO A 136 -13.62 3.43 -3.26
N PRO A 137 -14.81 3.65 -3.89
CA PRO A 137 -15.56 2.55 -4.48
C PRO A 137 -14.85 1.89 -5.68
N LEU A 138 -14.03 2.62 -6.46
CA LEU A 138 -13.25 2.02 -7.55
C LEU A 138 -12.16 1.09 -7.01
N TYR A 139 -11.43 1.47 -5.95
CA TYR A 139 -10.48 0.60 -5.28
C TYR A 139 -11.15 -0.66 -4.76
N LEU A 140 -12.27 -0.51 -4.04
CA LEU A 140 -13.01 -1.64 -3.49
C LEU A 140 -13.53 -2.58 -4.60
N ALA A 141 -14.09 -2.04 -5.67
CA ALA A 141 -14.52 -2.81 -6.84
C ALA A 141 -13.36 -3.51 -7.56
N GLY A 142 -12.16 -2.96 -7.46
CA GLY A 142 -10.91 -3.57 -7.94
C GLY A 142 -10.31 -4.63 -7.01
N GLY A 143 -10.98 -4.94 -5.88
CA GLY A 143 -10.54 -5.94 -4.91
C GLY A 143 -9.62 -5.41 -3.81
N VAL A 144 -9.37 -4.10 -3.76
CA VAL A 144 -8.56 -3.48 -2.70
C VAL A 144 -9.42 -3.31 -1.45
N THR A 145 -9.11 -4.05 -0.40
CA THR A 145 -9.80 -3.96 0.90
C THR A 145 -9.02 -3.12 1.91
N THR A 146 -7.71 -3.00 1.72
CA THR A 146 -6.83 -2.13 2.51
C THR A 146 -5.84 -1.41 1.59
N MET A 147 -5.64 -0.11 1.81
CA MET A 147 -4.68 0.66 1.04
C MET A 147 -3.90 1.65 1.91
N ARG A 148 -2.68 1.96 1.48
CA ARG A 148 -1.90 3.09 1.98
C ARG A 148 -1.82 4.16 0.91
N THR A 149 -2.03 5.43 1.26
CA THR A 149 -1.77 6.52 0.32
C THR A 149 -0.26 6.75 0.18
N GLY A 150 0.25 6.84 -1.06
CA GLY A 150 1.67 7.05 -1.37
C GLY A 150 2.09 8.52 -1.28
N GLY A 151 1.65 9.25 -0.25
CA GLY A 151 1.78 10.69 -0.08
C GLY A 151 0.47 11.40 -0.39
N SER A 152 0.24 12.57 0.19
CA SER A 152 -0.99 13.33 0.01
C SER A 152 -0.72 14.77 -0.46
N VAL A 153 -1.54 15.24 -1.41
CA VAL A 153 -1.57 16.65 -1.85
C VAL A 153 -2.64 17.44 -1.10
N ASP A 154 -3.65 16.75 -0.56
CA ASP A 154 -4.70 17.30 0.31
C ASP A 154 -4.97 16.34 1.47
N PRO A 155 -4.12 16.35 2.49
CA PRO A 155 -4.18 15.37 3.57
C PRO A 155 -5.44 15.48 4.43
N TYR A 156 -6.07 16.66 4.53
CA TYR A 156 -7.34 16.79 5.23
C TYR A 156 -8.48 16.09 4.49
N SER A 157 -8.48 16.11 3.17
CA SER A 157 -9.42 15.35 2.34
C SER A 157 -9.24 13.84 2.55
N ASP A 158 -7.99 13.35 2.48
CA ASP A 158 -7.69 11.93 2.67
C ASP A 158 -8.08 11.44 4.08
N LEU A 159 -7.73 12.20 5.14
CA LEU A 159 -8.11 11.91 6.52
C LEU A 159 -9.63 11.95 6.75
N SER A 160 -10.33 12.86 6.07
CA SER A 160 -11.79 12.94 6.15
C SER A 160 -12.44 11.78 5.43
N THR A 161 -11.93 11.39 4.26
CA THR A 161 -12.39 10.22 3.50
C THR A 161 -12.25 8.95 4.33
N ARG A 162 -11.09 8.73 4.96
CA ARG A 162 -10.91 7.60 5.89
C ARG A 162 -11.98 7.56 6.96
N ARG A 163 -12.23 8.68 7.66
CA ARG A 163 -13.27 8.74 8.71
C ARG A 163 -14.67 8.45 8.17
N LEU A 164 -14.98 8.88 6.95
CA LEU A 164 -16.29 8.60 6.33
C LEU A 164 -16.46 7.13 5.98
N ILE A 165 -15.39 6.46 5.51
CA ILE A 165 -15.38 5.02 5.26
C ILE A 165 -15.55 4.27 6.58
N GLU A 166 -14.74 4.57 7.59
CA GLU A 166 -14.79 3.97 8.94
C GLU A 166 -16.16 4.16 9.60
N ALA A 167 -16.84 5.27 9.32
CA ALA A 167 -18.19 5.54 9.82
C ALA A 167 -19.31 4.93 8.95
N GLY A 168 -19.00 4.13 7.92
CA GLY A 168 -19.98 3.53 7.01
C GLY A 168 -20.79 4.54 6.19
N ARG A 169 -20.22 5.72 5.91
CA ARG A 169 -20.89 6.79 5.17
C ARG A 169 -20.65 6.72 3.67
N ILE A 170 -19.47 6.27 3.25
CA ILE A 170 -19.10 6.02 1.85
C ILE A 170 -18.44 4.63 1.75
N PRO A 171 -18.63 3.91 0.62
CA PRO A 171 -17.95 2.65 0.41
C PRO A 171 -16.48 2.87 0.07
N GLY A 172 -15.58 2.05 0.59
CA GLY A 172 -14.16 2.12 0.27
C GLY A 172 -13.32 1.16 1.11
N PRO A 173 -12.04 1.00 0.78
CA PRO A 173 -11.08 0.18 1.54
C PRO A 173 -10.73 0.83 2.86
N HIS A 174 -10.18 0.05 3.79
CA HIS A 174 -9.46 0.60 4.94
C HIS A 174 -8.26 1.41 4.47
N MET A 175 -8.07 2.61 5.04
CA MET A 175 -7.05 3.55 4.58
C MET A 175 -5.98 3.80 5.64
N ASP A 176 -4.73 3.49 5.33
CA ASP A 176 -3.55 4.06 5.98
C ASP A 176 -3.22 5.39 5.27
N VAL A 177 -3.31 6.51 5.98
CA VAL A 177 -3.21 7.83 5.38
C VAL A 177 -1.86 8.46 5.65
N THR A 178 -1.07 8.59 4.59
CA THR A 178 0.22 9.28 4.62
C THR A 178 0.03 10.79 4.73
N GLY A 179 0.85 11.44 5.55
CA GLY A 179 0.92 12.90 5.61
C GLY A 179 1.37 13.53 4.29
N PRO A 180 1.42 14.88 4.22
CA PRO A 180 1.98 15.57 3.06
C PRO A 180 3.43 15.19 2.85
N TYR A 181 3.87 15.30 1.60
CA TYR A 181 5.23 14.96 1.21
C TYR A 181 6.31 15.70 2.02
N LEU A 182 7.42 15.03 2.26
CA LEU A 182 8.65 15.62 2.76
C LEU A 182 9.52 15.97 1.54
N GLU A 183 9.33 17.15 0.96
CA GLU A 183 10.07 17.60 -0.23
C GLU A 183 11.07 18.68 0.13
N GLY A 184 12.23 18.71 -0.56
CA GLY A 184 13.22 19.74 -0.43
C GLY A 184 12.90 21.01 -1.24
N PRO A 185 13.63 22.13 -1.02
CA PRO A 185 13.46 23.35 -1.80
C PRO A 185 13.72 23.15 -3.30
N GLY A 186 12.88 23.74 -4.13
CA GLY A 186 13.00 23.68 -5.59
C GLY A 186 12.17 22.59 -6.26
N GLY A 187 11.40 21.82 -5.50
CA GLY A 187 10.48 20.79 -6.02
C GLY A 187 9.54 21.35 -7.10
N PHE A 188 9.32 20.58 -8.16
CA PHE A 188 8.51 21.01 -9.30
C PHE A 188 6.99 20.98 -9.03
N ILE A 189 6.55 20.24 -8.01
CA ILE A 189 5.15 20.18 -7.60
C ILE A 189 4.92 21.23 -6.52
N ARG A 190 4.31 22.34 -6.91
CA ARG A 190 4.14 23.53 -6.05
C ARG A 190 3.26 23.31 -4.82
N SER A 191 2.39 22.31 -4.83
CA SER A 191 1.52 21.95 -3.71
C SER A 191 2.25 21.17 -2.62
N PHE A 192 3.47 20.67 -2.88
CA PHE A 192 4.24 19.98 -1.86
C PHE A 192 4.87 20.97 -0.89
N PRO A 193 4.82 20.71 0.43
CA PRO A 193 5.58 21.47 1.40
C PRO A 193 7.09 21.36 1.11
N GLN A 194 7.79 22.48 1.12
CA GLN A 194 9.23 22.53 0.91
C GLN A 194 9.93 22.69 2.25
N LEU A 195 10.62 21.66 2.68
CA LEU A 195 11.31 21.56 3.96
C LEU A 195 12.80 21.81 3.75
N ALA A 196 13.26 22.97 4.19
CA ALA A 196 14.62 23.44 3.97
C ALA A 196 15.58 23.08 5.12
N THR A 197 15.04 22.71 6.29
CA THR A 197 15.83 22.40 7.49
C THR A 197 15.29 21.21 8.27
N PRO A 198 16.15 20.53 9.07
CA PRO A 198 15.75 19.46 9.97
C PRO A 198 14.57 19.84 10.90
N GLU A 199 14.60 21.04 11.46
CA GLU A 199 13.56 21.50 12.38
C GLU A 199 12.20 21.63 11.68
N GLN A 200 12.20 22.02 10.40
CA GLN A 200 10.96 22.06 9.61
C GLN A 200 10.41 20.65 9.37
N ALA A 201 11.26 19.66 9.10
CA ALA A 201 10.84 18.28 8.93
C ALA A 201 10.24 17.72 10.24
N VAL A 202 10.92 17.93 11.37
CA VAL A 202 10.42 17.51 12.70
C VAL A 202 9.07 18.17 13.03
N ALA A 203 8.95 19.47 12.82
CA ALA A 203 7.71 20.19 13.06
C ALA A 203 6.57 19.70 12.16
N HIS A 204 6.87 19.44 10.87
CA HIS A 204 5.92 18.94 9.89
C HIS A 204 5.41 17.55 10.28
N VAL A 205 6.31 16.62 10.58
CA VAL A 205 5.96 15.25 11.01
C VAL A 205 5.08 15.29 12.26
N ASN A 206 5.51 16.01 13.30
CA ASN A 206 4.75 16.07 14.55
C ASN A 206 3.35 16.65 14.34
N PHE A 207 3.23 17.73 13.58
CA PHE A 207 1.93 18.35 13.28
C PHE A 207 0.97 17.35 12.60
N TRP A 208 1.42 16.66 11.56
CA TRP A 208 0.55 15.77 10.80
C TRP A 208 0.24 14.46 11.54
N MET A 209 1.15 13.96 12.37
CA MET A 209 0.84 12.89 13.31
C MET A 209 -0.29 13.29 14.28
N ASP A 210 -0.30 14.53 14.78
CA ASP A 210 -1.37 15.04 15.64
C ASP A 210 -2.71 15.19 14.89
N GLN A 211 -2.68 15.36 13.54
CA GLN A 211 -3.88 15.36 12.72
C GLN A 211 -4.37 13.94 12.37
N GLY A 212 -3.56 12.91 12.59
CA GLY A 212 -3.91 11.51 12.36
C GLY A 212 -3.28 10.88 11.12
N ALA A 213 -2.24 11.48 10.54
CA ALA A 213 -1.41 10.78 9.56
C ALA A 213 -0.70 9.60 10.25
N THR A 214 -0.47 8.52 9.51
CA THR A 214 0.10 7.26 10.02
C THR A 214 1.48 6.96 9.44
N SER A 215 1.85 7.63 8.35
CA SER A 215 3.15 7.48 7.70
C SER A 215 3.50 8.75 6.91
N PHE A 216 4.72 8.80 6.34
CA PHE A 216 5.19 9.90 5.53
C PHE A 216 5.89 9.39 4.27
N LYS A 217 5.97 10.27 3.23
CA LYS A 217 6.70 10.00 2.00
C LYS A 217 7.67 11.13 1.72
N ALA A 218 8.97 10.80 1.68
CA ALA A 218 10.02 11.70 1.19
C ALA A 218 10.00 11.79 -0.33
N TYR A 219 10.44 12.94 -0.85
CA TYR A 219 10.43 13.19 -2.29
C TYR A 219 11.76 13.75 -2.79
N ASN A 220 11.84 14.00 -4.07
CA ASN A 220 13.01 14.13 -4.93
C ASN A 220 14.19 14.96 -4.41
N LEU A 221 13.93 16.10 -3.78
CA LEU A 221 14.96 17.10 -3.49
C LEU A 221 15.27 17.30 -2.00
N ILE A 222 14.72 16.45 -1.13
CA ILE A 222 15.03 16.50 0.30
C ILE A 222 16.51 16.19 0.54
N THR A 223 17.16 16.89 1.48
CA THR A 223 18.55 16.59 1.86
C THR A 223 18.62 15.46 2.87
N ARG A 224 19.77 14.77 2.95
CA ARG A 224 20.01 13.68 3.92
C ARG A 224 19.78 14.13 5.36
N GLU A 225 20.28 15.31 5.72
CA GLU A 225 20.12 15.87 7.06
C GLU A 225 18.63 16.11 7.40
N THR A 226 17.87 16.69 6.47
CA THR A 226 16.44 16.97 6.64
C THR A 226 15.62 15.67 6.65
N LEU A 227 15.94 14.70 5.79
CA LEU A 227 15.30 13.39 5.75
C LEU A 227 15.55 12.61 7.05
N GLY A 228 16.80 12.55 7.51
CA GLY A 228 17.16 11.84 8.74
C GLY A 228 16.40 12.35 9.95
N ALA A 229 16.30 13.69 10.10
CA ALA A 229 15.50 14.29 11.18
C ALA A 229 14.00 13.99 11.06
N GLY A 230 13.47 13.93 9.83
CA GLY A 230 12.09 13.54 9.56
C GLY A 230 11.82 12.08 9.91
N ILE A 231 12.74 11.17 9.55
CA ILE A 231 12.67 9.73 9.89
C ILE A 231 12.70 9.54 11.41
N GLU A 232 13.66 10.15 12.09
CA GLU A 232 13.78 10.06 13.55
C GLU A 232 12.49 10.54 14.25
N ALA A 233 11.93 11.67 13.82
CA ALA A 233 10.69 12.20 14.38
C ALA A 233 9.48 11.29 14.10
N ALA A 234 9.40 10.68 12.93
CA ALA A 234 8.34 9.73 12.57
C ALA A 234 8.45 8.44 13.39
N HIS A 235 9.64 7.84 13.46
CA HIS A 235 9.90 6.63 14.23
C HIS A 235 9.66 6.81 15.72
N ALA A 236 10.00 7.96 16.29
CA ALA A 236 9.69 8.29 17.69
C ALA A 236 8.18 8.26 18.00
N ARG A 237 7.34 8.32 16.97
CA ARG A 237 5.88 8.27 17.03
C ARG A 237 5.27 6.98 16.46
N GLY A 238 6.10 6.01 16.09
CA GLY A 238 5.69 4.73 15.51
C GLY A 238 5.20 4.81 14.06
N ALA A 239 5.51 5.91 13.36
CA ALA A 239 5.18 6.09 11.96
C ALA A 239 6.36 5.70 11.05
N LYS A 240 6.06 5.18 9.86
CA LYS A 240 7.04 4.81 8.85
C LYS A 240 7.26 5.95 7.84
N VAL A 241 8.45 5.97 7.24
CA VAL A 241 8.81 6.90 6.17
C VAL A 241 9.20 6.14 4.92
N THR A 242 8.60 6.50 3.79
CA THR A 242 8.94 5.95 2.48
C THR A 242 9.59 7.01 1.59
N GLY A 243 10.18 6.62 0.46
CA GLY A 243 10.88 7.59 -0.38
C GLY A 243 10.77 7.34 -1.88
N HIS A 244 10.40 8.41 -2.62
CA HIS A 244 10.66 8.58 -4.04
C HIS A 244 11.84 9.54 -4.15
N LEU A 245 13.05 9.03 -4.08
CA LEU A 245 14.27 9.81 -3.87
C LEU A 245 15.00 10.05 -5.19
N CYS A 246 15.63 11.20 -5.31
CA CYS A 246 16.54 11.53 -6.40
C CYS A 246 17.84 12.16 -5.90
N SER A 247 17.75 13.09 -4.94
CA SER A 247 18.91 13.75 -4.33
C SER A 247 19.73 12.83 -3.42
N ILE A 248 19.14 11.76 -2.92
CA ILE A 248 19.71 10.79 -1.98
C ILE A 248 19.69 9.43 -2.66
N THR A 249 20.77 8.63 -2.55
CA THR A 249 20.83 7.26 -3.02
C THR A 249 20.00 6.34 -2.13
N TYR A 250 19.67 5.16 -2.62
CA TYR A 250 18.94 4.16 -1.84
C TYR A 250 19.77 3.65 -0.65
N GLN A 251 21.09 3.46 -0.85
CA GLN A 251 22.01 3.10 0.25
C GLN A 251 22.05 4.19 1.32
N GLU A 252 22.22 5.48 0.93
CA GLU A 252 22.21 6.59 1.88
C GLU A 252 20.88 6.68 2.64
N ALA A 253 19.74 6.42 1.98
CA ALA A 253 18.43 6.41 2.62
C ALA A 253 18.25 5.24 3.59
N ALA A 254 18.79 4.07 3.26
CA ALA A 254 18.82 2.90 4.15
C ALA A 254 19.65 3.19 5.42
N ASP A 255 20.83 3.83 5.26
CA ASP A 255 21.67 4.26 6.39
C ASP A 255 20.96 5.28 7.31
N LEU A 256 20.03 6.07 6.77
CA LEU A 256 19.20 7.00 7.55
C LEU A 256 17.99 6.31 8.21
N GLY A 257 17.76 5.03 7.92
CA GLY A 257 16.67 4.23 8.49
C GLY A 257 15.33 4.36 7.78
N ILE A 258 15.32 4.63 6.46
CA ILE A 258 14.07 4.65 5.68
C ILE A 258 13.40 3.27 5.70
N ASP A 259 12.07 3.23 5.77
CA ASP A 259 11.34 1.96 5.88
C ASP A 259 11.02 1.32 4.52
N ASN A 260 10.91 2.14 3.45
CA ASN A 260 10.49 1.65 2.14
C ASN A 260 10.94 2.60 1.02
N LEU A 261 11.32 2.04 -0.11
CA LEU A 261 11.67 2.75 -1.32
C LEU A 261 10.60 2.51 -2.39
N GLU A 262 10.08 3.60 -2.93
CA GLU A 262 8.94 3.58 -3.83
C GLU A 262 9.38 3.44 -5.29
N HIS A 263 8.52 2.81 -6.11
CA HIS A 263 8.70 2.61 -7.56
C HIS A 263 9.82 1.63 -7.95
N GLY A 264 10.06 0.61 -7.13
CA GLY A 264 11.14 -0.31 -7.41
C GLY A 264 12.48 0.44 -7.51
N PHE A 265 13.26 0.14 -8.52
CA PHE A 265 14.53 0.82 -8.78
C PHE A 265 14.41 2.02 -9.75
N PHE A 266 13.20 2.37 -10.18
CA PHE A 266 12.99 3.48 -11.12
C PHE A 266 13.58 4.82 -10.64
N ALA A 267 13.51 5.09 -9.35
CA ALA A 267 14.00 6.33 -8.76
C ALA A 267 15.41 6.23 -8.16
N ALA A 268 16.04 5.04 -8.16
CA ALA A 268 17.38 4.85 -7.61
C ALA A 268 18.44 5.72 -8.31
N THR A 269 19.39 6.26 -7.56
CA THR A 269 20.48 7.07 -8.08
C THR A 269 21.86 6.52 -7.74
N ASP A 270 21.90 5.31 -7.18
CA ASP A 270 23.11 4.63 -6.67
C ASP A 270 24.14 4.39 -7.78
N TRP A 271 23.68 4.15 -9.00
CA TRP A 271 24.54 3.88 -10.15
C TRP A 271 24.83 5.12 -11.01
N VAL A 272 24.49 6.31 -10.52
CA VAL A 272 24.79 7.54 -11.23
C VAL A 272 26.24 7.95 -10.97
N GLN A 273 27.05 7.97 -12.04
CA GLN A 273 28.45 8.38 -11.95
C GLN A 273 28.57 9.85 -11.54
N ASP A 274 29.51 10.17 -10.66
CA ASP A 274 29.78 11.52 -10.18
C ASP A 274 28.53 12.20 -9.56
N LYS A 275 27.66 11.41 -8.91
CA LYS A 275 26.50 11.95 -8.20
C LYS A 275 26.97 12.84 -7.05
N GLU A 276 26.56 14.10 -7.11
CA GLU A 276 26.82 15.03 -6.01
C GLU A 276 25.85 14.79 -4.85
N PRO A 277 26.32 14.86 -3.61
CA PRO A 277 25.47 14.72 -2.42
C PRO A 277 24.32 15.73 -2.41
N ASP A 278 23.14 15.28 -2.02
CA ASP A 278 21.92 16.09 -1.90
C ASP A 278 21.49 16.81 -3.20
N GLN A 279 21.95 16.32 -4.35
CA GLN A 279 21.56 16.83 -5.67
C GLN A 279 20.93 15.74 -6.52
N CYS A 280 19.81 16.07 -7.17
CA CYS A 280 19.16 15.18 -8.12
C CYS A 280 19.86 15.22 -9.48
N PRO A 281 20.48 14.13 -9.94
CA PRO A 281 21.17 14.07 -11.22
C PRO A 281 20.18 14.12 -12.39
N ARG A 282 20.68 14.43 -13.58
CA ARG A 282 19.88 14.48 -14.82
C ARG A 282 20.23 13.30 -15.73
N GLY A 283 19.21 12.72 -16.38
CA GLY A 283 19.40 11.77 -17.49
C GLY A 283 19.93 10.38 -17.06
N GLN A 284 19.53 9.91 -15.92
CA GLN A 284 20.03 8.66 -15.32
C GLN A 284 19.44 7.36 -15.90
N ASP A 285 18.23 7.40 -16.46
CA ASP A 285 17.40 6.21 -16.76
C ASP A 285 18.09 5.18 -17.68
N LEU A 286 18.86 5.61 -18.67
CA LEU A 286 19.44 4.68 -19.64
C LEU A 286 20.61 3.84 -19.09
N ARG A 287 21.20 4.21 -17.96
CA ARG A 287 22.32 3.46 -17.36
C ARG A 287 21.91 2.12 -16.81
N TYR A 288 20.66 1.95 -16.40
CA TYR A 288 20.15 0.69 -15.90
C TYR A 288 20.24 -0.42 -16.95
N LEU A 289 20.19 -0.09 -18.24
CA LEU A 289 20.26 -1.07 -19.34
C LEU A 289 21.63 -1.76 -19.42
N ASP A 290 22.69 -1.07 -19.02
CA ASP A 290 24.07 -1.57 -19.07
C ASP A 290 24.54 -2.20 -17.75
N LEU A 291 23.72 -2.13 -16.69
CA LEU A 291 24.06 -2.64 -15.36
C LEU A 291 24.03 -4.17 -15.34
N ASP A 292 25.13 -4.80 -14.91
CA ASP A 292 25.17 -6.24 -14.69
C ASP A 292 24.54 -6.57 -13.32
N LEU A 293 23.41 -7.28 -13.32
CA LEU A 293 22.66 -7.60 -12.11
C LEU A 293 23.31 -8.69 -11.24
N ASP A 294 24.31 -9.39 -11.77
CA ASP A 294 25.11 -10.37 -11.02
C ASP A 294 26.41 -9.77 -10.48
N ALA A 295 26.75 -8.55 -10.90
CA ALA A 295 27.96 -7.88 -10.43
C ALA A 295 27.81 -7.23 -9.06
N PRO A 296 28.90 -7.10 -8.27
CA PRO A 296 28.88 -6.43 -6.97
C PRO A 296 28.30 -5.01 -7.01
N GLU A 297 28.46 -4.30 -8.11
CA GLU A 297 27.89 -2.96 -8.29
C GLU A 297 26.38 -2.90 -8.04
N PHE A 298 25.65 -3.95 -8.43
CA PHE A 298 24.21 -4.07 -8.19
C PHE A 298 23.91 -4.84 -6.90
N THR A 299 24.57 -6.00 -6.72
CA THR A 299 24.22 -6.91 -5.63
C THR A 299 24.54 -6.32 -4.25
N ASP A 300 25.60 -5.51 -4.12
CA ASP A 300 25.96 -4.86 -2.86
C ASP A 300 24.88 -3.83 -2.43
N VAL A 301 24.29 -3.11 -3.39
CA VAL A 301 23.16 -2.20 -3.10
C VAL A 301 21.94 -3.00 -2.62
N VAL A 302 21.59 -4.07 -3.33
CA VAL A 302 20.44 -4.92 -3.01
C VAL A 302 20.63 -5.57 -1.63
N ASP A 303 21.80 -6.15 -1.37
CA ASP A 303 22.11 -6.80 -0.09
C ASP A 303 22.07 -5.79 1.06
N HIS A 304 22.59 -4.57 0.86
CA HIS A 304 22.51 -3.50 1.86
C HIS A 304 21.07 -3.11 2.20
N LEU A 305 20.18 -3.00 1.20
CA LEU A 305 18.76 -2.74 1.43
C LEU A 305 18.09 -3.86 2.22
N ILE A 306 18.38 -5.12 1.87
CA ILE A 306 17.85 -6.30 2.55
C ILE A 306 18.34 -6.37 4.01
N GLU A 307 19.64 -6.20 4.23
CA GLU A 307 20.25 -6.21 5.57
C GLU A 307 19.72 -5.07 6.45
N SER A 308 19.40 -3.92 5.86
CA SER A 308 18.79 -2.77 6.53
C SER A 308 17.28 -2.93 6.78
N GLY A 309 16.66 -4.01 6.27
CA GLY A 309 15.21 -4.26 6.41
C GLY A 309 14.33 -3.32 5.61
N VAL A 310 14.87 -2.70 4.55
CA VAL A 310 14.13 -1.75 3.71
C VAL A 310 13.21 -2.51 2.75
N ALA A 311 11.92 -2.18 2.77
CA ALA A 311 10.96 -2.68 1.79
C ALA A 311 11.11 -1.98 0.43
N LEU A 312 10.68 -2.64 -0.65
CA LEU A 312 10.63 -2.06 -1.98
C LEU A 312 9.20 -2.12 -2.50
N THR A 313 8.62 -0.98 -2.89
CA THR A 313 7.28 -0.94 -3.48
C THR A 313 7.36 -0.95 -5.01
N SER A 314 6.89 -2.03 -5.62
CA SER A 314 6.66 -2.09 -7.06
C SER A 314 5.50 -1.19 -7.47
N THR A 315 5.70 -0.38 -8.52
CA THR A 315 4.63 0.38 -9.19
C THR A 315 4.79 0.30 -10.71
N LEU A 316 5.01 -0.90 -11.21
CA LEU A 316 5.23 -1.15 -12.65
C LEU A 316 4.11 -0.62 -13.54
N THR A 317 2.90 -0.44 -13.01
CA THR A 317 1.74 0.16 -13.69
C THR A 317 2.02 1.57 -14.20
N VAL A 318 2.69 2.42 -13.42
CA VAL A 318 3.01 3.79 -13.85
C VAL A 318 4.20 3.82 -14.82
N VAL A 319 5.07 2.83 -14.77
CA VAL A 319 6.20 2.68 -15.69
C VAL A 319 5.74 2.13 -17.05
N GLU A 320 4.88 1.10 -17.03
CA GLU A 320 4.35 0.41 -18.20
C GLU A 320 3.78 1.36 -19.27
N ARG A 321 3.10 2.42 -18.84
CA ARG A 321 2.43 3.40 -19.72
C ARG A 321 3.34 4.08 -20.75
N ARG A 322 4.65 4.02 -20.59
CA ARG A 322 5.64 4.60 -21.51
C ARG A 322 6.13 3.61 -22.54
N ALA A 323 5.97 2.32 -22.30
CA ALA A 323 6.46 1.24 -23.16
C ALA A 323 5.58 1.03 -24.39
N SER A 324 6.17 0.47 -25.44
CA SER A 324 5.46 0.03 -26.66
C SER A 324 4.92 -1.38 -26.48
N GLY A 325 3.89 -1.74 -27.26
CA GLY A 325 3.31 -3.08 -27.25
C GLY A 325 2.52 -3.44 -26.00
N ARG A 326 2.26 -2.46 -25.14
CA ARG A 326 1.46 -2.67 -23.89
C ARG A 326 -0.03 -2.48 -24.16
N PRO A 327 -0.90 -3.21 -23.44
CA PRO A 327 -2.34 -3.10 -23.63
C PRO A 327 -2.84 -1.69 -23.27
N ALA A 328 -3.83 -1.22 -24.02
CA ALA A 328 -4.59 -0.04 -23.61
C ALA A 328 -5.34 -0.30 -22.28
N PRO A 329 -5.63 0.74 -21.49
CA PRO A 329 -6.50 0.59 -20.34
C PRO A 329 -7.81 -0.11 -20.72
N PRO A 330 -8.35 -1.04 -19.89
CA PRO A 330 -9.58 -1.75 -20.21
C PRO A 330 -10.77 -0.78 -20.35
N TYR A 331 -11.81 -1.20 -21.06
CA TYR A 331 -12.95 -0.37 -21.39
C TYR A 331 -13.54 0.36 -20.17
N GLY A 332 -13.72 -0.34 -19.04
CA GLY A 332 -14.22 0.28 -17.81
C GLY A 332 -13.31 1.39 -17.26
N ALA A 333 -11.99 1.22 -17.34
CA ALA A 333 -11.04 2.26 -16.98
C ALA A 333 -11.14 3.47 -17.90
N GLN A 334 -11.32 3.25 -19.22
CA GLN A 334 -11.51 4.32 -20.18
C GLN A 334 -12.79 5.13 -19.89
N GLN A 335 -13.88 4.46 -19.47
CA GLN A 335 -15.13 5.12 -19.09
C GLN A 335 -15.03 5.91 -17.78
N ALA A 336 -14.10 5.56 -16.90
CA ALA A 336 -13.85 6.27 -15.63
C ALA A 336 -13.03 7.55 -15.80
N MET A 337 -12.39 7.76 -16.97
CA MET A 337 -11.59 8.95 -17.25
C MET A 337 -12.46 10.14 -17.68
N LEU A 338 -11.98 11.35 -17.38
CA LEU A 338 -12.51 12.55 -18.03
C LEU A 338 -12.27 12.51 -19.55
N PRO A 339 -13.17 13.05 -20.40
CA PRO A 339 -13.05 12.97 -21.85
C PRO A 339 -11.70 13.44 -22.40
N GLU A 340 -11.21 14.60 -21.95
CA GLU A 340 -9.92 15.14 -22.42
C GLU A 340 -8.73 14.28 -21.97
N LEU A 341 -8.84 13.66 -20.80
CA LEU A 341 -7.83 12.75 -20.29
C LEU A 341 -7.82 11.46 -21.08
N HIS A 342 -9.01 10.90 -21.36
CA HIS A 342 -9.18 9.71 -22.20
C HIS A 342 -8.55 9.91 -23.59
N GLU A 343 -8.87 11.04 -24.27
CA GLU A 343 -8.28 11.37 -25.58
C GLU A 343 -6.75 11.43 -25.52
N SER A 344 -6.20 12.08 -24.48
CA SER A 344 -4.74 12.18 -24.27
C SER A 344 -4.09 10.84 -24.04
N VAL A 345 -4.71 9.97 -23.23
CA VAL A 345 -4.24 8.60 -22.93
C VAL A 345 -4.25 7.77 -24.19
N MET A 346 -5.36 7.73 -24.94
CA MET A 346 -5.48 6.92 -26.16
C MET A 346 -4.51 7.39 -27.25
N ALA A 347 -4.33 8.70 -27.43
CA ALA A 347 -3.32 9.23 -28.34
C ALA A 347 -1.89 8.85 -27.95
N ARG A 348 -1.58 8.71 -26.65
CA ARG A 348 -0.28 8.22 -26.19
C ARG A 348 -0.12 6.72 -26.46
N VAL A 349 -1.13 5.90 -26.18
CA VAL A 349 -1.14 4.47 -26.49
C VAL A 349 -0.86 4.25 -27.98
N GLU A 350 -1.54 4.99 -28.86
CA GLU A 350 -1.33 4.90 -30.31
C GLU A 350 0.09 5.32 -30.72
N ARG A 351 0.60 6.46 -30.21
CA ARG A 351 1.97 6.89 -30.50
C ARG A 351 3.02 5.87 -30.03
N ASN A 352 2.82 5.29 -28.85
CA ASN A 352 3.76 4.27 -28.35
C ASN A 352 3.70 3.00 -29.18
N ALA A 353 2.51 2.57 -29.64
CA ALA A 353 2.35 1.40 -30.49
C ALA A 353 3.10 1.54 -31.85
N GLN A 354 3.27 2.79 -32.34
CA GLN A 354 3.96 3.08 -33.60
C GLN A 354 5.49 3.22 -33.44
N ARG A 355 6.03 3.18 -32.21
CA ARG A 355 7.48 3.32 -31.95
C ARG A 355 8.14 1.95 -31.91
N GLU A 356 8.89 1.59 -32.96
CA GLU A 356 9.63 0.31 -33.03
C GLU A 356 10.76 0.26 -31.99
N ASP A 357 11.56 1.35 -31.88
CA ASP A 357 12.70 1.45 -30.96
C ASP A 357 12.34 2.37 -29.77
N ASN A 358 11.48 1.89 -28.86
CA ASN A 358 11.12 2.66 -27.68
C ASN A 358 11.99 2.24 -26.48
N PRO A 359 12.94 3.09 -26.01
CA PRO A 359 13.80 2.73 -24.88
C PRO A 359 13.01 2.50 -23.59
N ALA A 360 11.82 3.06 -23.46
CA ALA A 360 10.96 2.81 -22.29
C ALA A 360 10.49 1.34 -22.21
N THR A 361 10.46 0.62 -23.34
CA THR A 361 10.14 -0.82 -23.33
C THR A 361 11.28 -1.62 -22.71
N ALA A 362 12.51 -1.34 -23.12
CA ALA A 362 13.71 -1.97 -22.54
C ALA A 362 13.84 -1.62 -21.04
N LEU A 363 13.58 -0.37 -20.68
CA LEU A 363 13.61 0.07 -19.27
C LEU A 363 12.54 -0.63 -18.43
N LEU A 364 11.31 -0.82 -18.94
CA LEU A 364 10.29 -1.57 -18.22
C LEU A 364 10.75 -2.99 -17.89
N HIS A 365 11.31 -3.70 -18.86
CA HIS A 365 11.84 -5.05 -18.65
C HIS A 365 13.00 -5.03 -17.66
N ARG A 366 13.89 -4.04 -17.77
CA ARG A 366 15.03 -3.90 -16.85
C ARG A 366 14.58 -3.67 -15.41
N TYR A 367 13.57 -2.81 -15.18
CA TYR A 367 13.02 -2.63 -13.82
C TYR A 367 12.36 -3.91 -13.29
N MET A 368 11.67 -4.67 -14.14
CA MET A 368 11.17 -5.99 -13.77
C MET A 368 12.30 -6.95 -13.36
N GLU A 369 13.39 -7.00 -14.13
CA GLU A 369 14.56 -7.83 -13.81
C GLU A 369 15.20 -7.42 -12.47
N MET A 370 15.34 -6.11 -12.21
CA MET A 370 15.93 -5.60 -10.98
C MET A 370 15.03 -5.87 -9.76
N GLU A 371 13.72 -5.65 -9.87
CA GLU A 371 12.76 -5.98 -8.80
C GLU A 371 12.70 -7.50 -8.54
N LYS A 372 12.76 -8.32 -9.61
CA LYS A 372 12.82 -9.77 -9.48
C LYS A 372 14.10 -10.22 -8.79
N ALA A 373 15.25 -9.64 -9.14
CA ALA A 373 16.53 -9.94 -8.51
C ALA A 373 16.52 -9.57 -7.00
N PHE A 374 15.91 -8.45 -6.64
CA PHE A 374 15.70 -8.08 -5.24
C PHE A 374 14.83 -9.12 -4.50
N TYR A 375 13.69 -9.50 -5.10
CA TYR A 375 12.79 -10.51 -4.52
C TYR A 375 13.48 -11.87 -4.36
N ASP A 376 14.19 -12.35 -5.40
CA ASP A 376 14.87 -13.66 -5.40
C ASP A 376 16.01 -13.75 -4.35
N ARG A 377 16.59 -12.62 -3.99
CA ARG A 377 17.59 -12.52 -2.92
C ARG A 377 16.99 -12.43 -1.52
N GLY A 378 15.66 -12.48 -1.41
CA GLY A 378 14.92 -12.42 -0.14
C GLY A 378 14.53 -11.00 0.28
N GLY A 379 14.56 -10.04 -0.64
CA GLY A 379 14.10 -8.69 -0.41
C GLY A 379 12.58 -8.61 -0.17
N PHE A 380 12.17 -7.73 0.71
CA PHE A 380 10.76 -7.56 1.07
C PHE A 380 10.02 -6.68 0.05
N LEU A 381 9.45 -7.33 -0.96
CA LEU A 381 8.70 -6.68 -2.02
C LEU A 381 7.24 -6.48 -1.62
N VAL A 382 6.72 -5.28 -1.84
CA VAL A 382 5.30 -4.90 -1.72
C VAL A 382 4.84 -4.20 -3.00
N VAL A 383 3.55 -3.91 -3.15
CA VAL A 383 3.02 -3.41 -4.41
C VAL A 383 2.01 -2.27 -4.23
N GLY A 384 1.96 -1.39 -5.21
CA GLY A 384 0.97 -0.34 -5.40
C GLY A 384 0.83 0.04 -6.87
N THR A 385 0.05 1.06 -7.19
CA THR A 385 -0.25 1.43 -8.58
C THR A 385 0.25 2.79 -9.00
N ASP A 386 0.35 3.74 -8.07
CA ASP A 386 0.67 5.14 -8.32
C ASP A 386 -0.27 5.78 -9.38
N PRO A 387 -1.57 5.94 -9.08
CA PRO A 387 -2.55 6.44 -10.04
C PRO A 387 -2.39 7.94 -10.32
N THR A 388 -1.26 8.31 -10.88
CA THR A 388 -0.84 9.68 -11.18
C THR A 388 -0.34 9.81 -12.63
N GLY A 389 0.47 10.81 -12.89
CA GLY A 389 1.21 11.00 -14.12
C GLY A 389 0.31 11.35 -15.31
N GLY A 390 0.14 10.41 -16.22
CA GLY A 390 -0.60 10.66 -17.46
C GLY A 390 -2.07 10.28 -17.45
N GLY A 391 -2.59 9.78 -16.33
CA GLY A 391 -4.01 9.43 -16.14
C GLY A 391 -4.44 8.06 -16.67
N ASP A 392 -3.54 7.23 -17.11
CA ASP A 392 -3.82 5.87 -17.57
C ASP A 392 -3.78 4.81 -16.46
N VAL A 393 -3.28 5.16 -15.29
CA VAL A 393 -3.31 4.32 -14.09
C VAL A 393 -4.59 4.64 -13.32
N VAL A 394 -5.68 3.93 -13.63
CA VAL A 394 -7.00 4.16 -13.04
C VAL A 394 -7.21 3.26 -11.83
N PRO A 395 -7.54 3.80 -10.64
CA PRO A 395 -7.81 3.02 -9.44
C PRO A 395 -8.74 1.83 -9.66
N GLY A 396 -8.47 0.73 -8.98
CA GLY A 396 -9.20 -0.53 -9.15
C GLY A 396 -8.71 -1.33 -10.35
N TYR A 397 -8.77 -0.79 -11.54
CA TYR A 397 -8.30 -1.45 -12.77
C TYR A 397 -6.76 -1.60 -12.79
N ALA A 398 -6.04 -0.59 -12.33
CA ALA A 398 -4.58 -0.65 -12.21
C ALA A 398 -4.13 -1.65 -11.14
N ASN A 399 -4.90 -1.83 -10.06
CA ASN A 399 -4.58 -2.80 -9.02
C ASN A 399 -4.62 -4.24 -9.55
N GLN A 400 -5.62 -4.56 -10.38
CA GLN A 400 -5.68 -5.84 -11.09
C GLN A 400 -4.48 -6.01 -12.06
N ARG A 401 -4.10 -4.91 -12.74
CA ARG A 401 -2.95 -4.93 -13.65
C ARG A 401 -1.62 -5.09 -12.91
N ALA A 402 -1.49 -4.53 -11.72
CA ALA A 402 -0.29 -4.67 -10.91
C ALA A 402 0.03 -6.14 -10.61
N ILE A 403 -0.97 -6.96 -10.24
CA ILE A 403 -0.79 -8.40 -10.03
C ILE A 403 -0.29 -9.09 -11.31
N GLN A 404 -0.89 -8.76 -12.47
CA GLN A 404 -0.44 -9.32 -13.76
C GLN A 404 1.01 -8.94 -14.07
N LEU A 405 1.43 -7.73 -13.75
CA LEU A 405 2.81 -7.27 -13.96
C LEU A 405 3.82 -7.98 -13.06
N LEU A 406 3.45 -8.30 -11.81
CA LEU A 406 4.27 -9.14 -10.95
C LEU A 406 4.46 -10.55 -11.54
N ILE A 407 3.41 -11.12 -12.15
CA ILE A 407 3.51 -12.42 -12.84
C ILE A 407 4.36 -12.30 -14.10
N GLU A 408 4.18 -11.24 -14.89
CA GLU A 408 5.02 -10.97 -16.08
C GLU A 408 6.50 -10.76 -15.70
N MET A 409 6.77 -10.22 -14.54
CA MET A 409 8.11 -10.07 -13.96
C MET A 409 8.75 -11.43 -13.63
N GLY A 410 7.96 -12.49 -13.49
CA GLY A 410 8.42 -13.86 -13.25
C GLY A 410 8.04 -14.45 -11.89
N LEU A 411 7.15 -13.83 -11.14
CA LEU A 411 6.55 -14.45 -9.96
C LEU A 411 5.49 -15.49 -10.39
N THR A 412 5.31 -16.52 -9.59
CA THR A 412 4.14 -17.39 -9.70
C THR A 412 2.87 -16.62 -9.36
N VAL A 413 1.70 -17.16 -9.71
CA VAL A 413 0.42 -16.54 -9.35
C VAL A 413 0.27 -16.42 -7.83
N GLU A 414 0.69 -17.43 -7.10
CA GLU A 414 0.63 -17.49 -5.64
C GLU A 414 1.56 -16.46 -4.98
N GLU A 415 2.79 -16.32 -5.47
CA GLU A 415 3.74 -15.30 -5.01
C GLU A 415 3.24 -13.88 -5.31
N ALA A 416 2.66 -13.65 -6.50
CA ALA A 416 2.09 -12.34 -6.85
C ALA A 416 0.88 -11.99 -5.96
N VAL A 417 0.06 -12.97 -5.57
CA VAL A 417 -1.01 -12.78 -4.58
C VAL A 417 -0.42 -12.51 -3.20
N GLU A 418 0.61 -13.24 -2.74
CA GLU A 418 1.29 -12.98 -1.46
C GLU A 418 1.82 -11.56 -1.39
N VAL A 419 2.53 -11.08 -2.43
CA VAL A 419 3.06 -9.71 -2.51
C VAL A 419 1.92 -8.68 -2.48
N SER A 420 0.78 -8.99 -3.09
CA SER A 420 -0.36 -8.08 -3.21
C SER A 420 -1.32 -8.10 -2.00
N THR A 421 -1.07 -8.98 -1.02
CA THR A 421 -1.95 -9.17 0.13
C THR A 421 -1.17 -9.24 1.45
N LYS A 422 -0.54 -10.38 1.76
CA LYS A 422 0.19 -10.65 3.00
C LYS A 422 1.34 -9.68 3.23
N ASN A 423 2.18 -9.42 2.21
CA ASN A 423 3.32 -8.52 2.38
C ASN A 423 2.88 -7.11 2.72
N GLY A 424 1.81 -6.61 2.08
CA GLY A 424 1.20 -5.33 2.45
C GLY A 424 0.70 -5.32 3.89
N ALA A 425 0.03 -6.40 4.34
CA ALA A 425 -0.45 -6.54 5.71
C ALA A 425 0.70 -6.53 6.74
N ILE A 426 1.79 -7.29 6.47
CA ILE A 426 3.00 -7.30 7.29
C ILE A 426 3.60 -5.89 7.38
N TYR A 427 3.73 -5.20 6.24
CA TYR A 427 4.27 -3.84 6.22
C TYR A 427 3.46 -2.88 7.10
N LEU A 428 2.13 -3.01 7.08
CA LEU A 428 1.23 -2.19 7.90
C LEU A 428 1.13 -2.67 9.37
N GLY A 429 1.72 -3.82 9.73
CA GLY A 429 1.60 -4.43 11.06
C GLY A 429 0.19 -4.92 11.35
N GLN A 430 -0.52 -5.42 10.33
CA GLN A 430 -1.89 -5.92 10.39
C GLN A 430 -2.01 -7.40 9.96
N ASP A 431 -0.90 -8.11 9.86
CA ASP A 431 -0.86 -9.49 9.37
C ASP A 431 -1.54 -10.50 10.30
N ASP A 432 -1.76 -10.15 11.57
CA ASP A 432 -2.62 -10.93 12.48
C ASP A 432 -4.11 -10.84 12.11
N GLU A 433 -4.53 -9.79 11.39
CA GLU A 433 -5.93 -9.50 11.08
C GLU A 433 -6.32 -9.74 9.63
N ILE A 434 -5.41 -9.48 8.67
CA ILE A 434 -5.67 -9.50 7.22
C ILE A 434 -4.50 -10.11 6.43
N GLY A 435 -4.64 -10.15 5.12
CA GLY A 435 -3.57 -10.50 4.17
C GLY A 435 -3.49 -11.97 3.81
N THR A 436 -4.10 -12.86 4.60
CA THR A 436 -4.21 -14.30 4.30
C THR A 436 -5.59 -14.85 4.64
N ILE A 437 -5.97 -15.97 4.02
CA ILE A 437 -7.24 -16.66 4.29
C ILE A 437 -7.01 -17.73 5.36
N GLU A 438 -7.13 -17.31 6.62
CA GLU A 438 -6.92 -18.15 7.79
C GLU A 438 -8.05 -17.94 8.82
N ALA A 439 -8.41 -19.01 9.54
CA ALA A 439 -9.43 -18.91 10.58
C ALA A 439 -9.04 -17.91 11.67
N GLY A 440 -9.96 -17.04 12.05
CA GLY A 440 -9.80 -15.96 13.02
C GLY A 440 -9.53 -14.59 12.39
N LYS A 441 -9.01 -14.54 11.17
CA LYS A 441 -8.76 -13.26 10.46
C LYS A 441 -10.06 -12.64 9.93
N ARG A 442 -10.02 -11.35 9.66
CA ARG A 442 -11.12 -10.61 9.04
C ARG A 442 -11.39 -11.19 7.64
N ALA A 443 -12.66 -11.26 7.27
CA ALA A 443 -13.10 -11.84 6.01
C ALA A 443 -12.92 -10.86 4.83
N ASP A 444 -11.76 -10.19 4.75
CA ASP A 444 -11.35 -9.40 3.59
C ASP A 444 -10.99 -10.36 2.45
N LEU A 445 -11.94 -10.64 1.57
CA LEU A 445 -11.84 -11.67 0.55
C LEU A 445 -12.28 -11.14 -0.80
N VAL A 446 -11.68 -11.65 -1.87
CA VAL A 446 -12.07 -11.35 -3.25
C VAL A 446 -12.38 -12.63 -4.02
N LEU A 447 -13.61 -12.74 -4.52
CA LEU A 447 -14.02 -13.80 -5.41
C LEU A 447 -13.88 -13.37 -6.87
N ILE A 448 -13.09 -14.11 -7.64
CA ILE A 448 -12.75 -13.84 -9.04
C ILE A 448 -13.49 -14.83 -9.94
N ASN A 449 -14.15 -14.34 -10.97
CA ASN A 449 -14.89 -15.17 -11.91
C ASN A 449 -13.95 -15.82 -12.95
N GLY A 450 -13.42 -16.97 -12.64
CA GLY A 450 -12.46 -17.74 -13.43
C GLY A 450 -11.32 -18.31 -12.58
N ASP A 451 -10.51 -19.17 -13.20
CA ASP A 451 -9.33 -19.77 -12.58
C ASP A 451 -8.07 -18.99 -12.98
N VAL A 452 -7.57 -18.12 -12.09
CA VAL A 452 -6.39 -17.28 -12.34
C VAL A 452 -5.10 -18.09 -12.48
N THR A 453 -5.06 -19.35 -12.00
CA THR A 453 -3.88 -20.23 -12.16
C THR A 453 -3.70 -20.73 -13.58
N THR A 454 -4.73 -20.61 -14.41
CA THR A 454 -4.71 -21.03 -15.83
C THR A 454 -4.77 -19.86 -16.79
N ASP A 455 -5.32 -18.72 -16.36
CA ASP A 455 -5.47 -17.52 -17.18
C ASP A 455 -5.42 -16.26 -16.28
N ILE A 456 -4.31 -15.56 -16.30
CA ILE A 456 -4.10 -14.35 -15.50
C ILE A 456 -5.01 -13.18 -15.89
N GLU A 457 -5.61 -13.18 -17.08
CA GLU A 457 -6.58 -12.17 -17.48
C GLU A 457 -7.87 -12.23 -16.64
N GLN A 458 -8.11 -13.37 -15.96
CA GLN A 458 -9.24 -13.50 -15.05
C GLN A 458 -9.14 -12.56 -13.83
N PHE A 459 -7.95 -12.08 -13.44
CA PHE A 459 -7.82 -11.03 -12.40
C PHE A 459 -8.66 -9.78 -12.69
N ARG A 460 -8.97 -9.50 -13.96
CA ARG A 460 -9.86 -8.40 -14.37
C ARG A 460 -11.34 -8.66 -14.14
N ARG A 461 -11.72 -9.86 -13.60
CA ARG A 461 -13.10 -10.29 -13.40
C ARG A 461 -13.44 -10.47 -11.92
N MET A 462 -12.93 -9.57 -11.08
CA MET A 462 -13.33 -9.54 -9.69
C MET A 462 -14.83 -9.34 -9.58
N ARG A 463 -15.49 -10.16 -8.77
CA ARG A 463 -16.95 -10.25 -8.72
C ARG A 463 -17.53 -9.70 -7.43
N ILE A 464 -16.92 -10.05 -6.31
CA ILE A 464 -17.40 -9.70 -4.97
C ILE A 464 -16.15 -9.44 -4.12
N ALA A 465 -16.16 -8.33 -3.39
CA ALA A 465 -15.29 -8.12 -2.24
C ALA A 465 -16.14 -8.28 -0.98
N PHE A 466 -15.61 -9.00 0.00
CA PHE A 466 -16.25 -9.24 1.29
C PHE A 466 -15.62 -8.35 2.34
#